data_0cbe0e03bca71781ba64f37259928e45
#
_entry.id   0cbe0e03bca71781ba64f37259928e45
#
_cell.length_a   1.000
_cell.length_b   1.000
_cell.length_c   1.000
_cell.angle_alpha   90.00
_cell.angle_beta   90.00
_cell.angle_gamma   90.00
#
_symmetry.space_group_name_H-M   'P 1'
#
loop_
_entity.id
_entity.type
_entity.pdbx_description
1 polymer ?
#
loop_
_entity_poly.entity_id
_entity_poly.type
_entity_poly.pdbx_seq_one_letter_code
_entity_poly.pdbx_strand_id
1 'polypeptide(L)'
;MSGSYRVAILGATGAVGEELLTLLAERNFPIANLKLLASARSAGTKIKFRDQDLTVEEVTDKSFQDVDLVLASAGGSISKQFASIAVAAGAVVVDNSSAFRMQSTVPLVIPEVNPAAAAAHQGIISNPNCTTILMAVAIYPLHQIRPIQRIVAATYQSASGAGARAMEEVKVQAQAILNNQNPPTDIWPYPLAFNVFPHNTPIDAAGYCEEEMKMVNETRKIFGTPHLRVSATCIRVPVLRAHSEALNIEFAEPFPVSEARAILAKAPGVKLVEDWEANYFPMPIDASGQDPVLVGRIRTDLSHANGLELWLCGDQIRKGAALNAIQIAELLVEKNLMRSAPAI
;
A
#
# COMPACT_ATOMS: atom_id res chain seq x y z
N MET A 1 14.20 -5.42 -23.91
CA MET A 1 13.45 -4.18 -23.54
C MET A 1 14.42 -3.01 -23.68
N SER A 2 14.26 -2.19 -24.70
CA SER A 2 15.27 -1.20 -25.10
C SER A 2 14.76 0.23 -24.87
N GLY A 3 14.33 0.58 -23.71
CA GLY A 3 13.97 1.96 -23.39
C GLY A 3 14.26 2.24 -21.92
N SER A 4 15.03 3.26 -21.64
CA SER A 4 15.15 3.82 -20.30
C SER A 4 14.21 5.03 -20.18
N TYR A 5 13.62 5.21 -19.00
CA TYR A 5 12.56 6.19 -18.74
C TYR A 5 13.07 7.36 -17.90
N ARG A 6 12.51 8.54 -18.13
CA ARG A 6 12.71 9.72 -17.29
C ARG A 6 11.66 9.67 -16.17
N VAL A 7 12.13 9.38 -14.96
CA VAL A 7 11.28 9.15 -13.80
C VAL A 7 11.32 10.36 -12.86
N ALA A 8 10.19 10.72 -12.27
CA ALA A 8 10.15 11.68 -11.17
C ALA A 8 9.50 11.03 -9.94
N ILE A 9 10.06 11.26 -8.76
CA ILE A 9 9.43 10.89 -7.48
C ILE A 9 8.90 12.17 -6.84
N LEU A 10 7.58 12.28 -6.74
CA LEU A 10 6.92 13.39 -6.05
C LEU A 10 6.68 13.00 -4.59
N GLY A 11 7.35 13.69 -3.66
CA GLY A 11 7.41 13.35 -2.24
C GLY A 11 8.64 12.50 -1.89
N ALA A 12 9.76 12.73 -2.56
CA ALA A 12 10.99 11.93 -2.47
C ALA A 12 11.60 11.83 -1.06
N THR A 13 11.35 12.79 -0.18
CA THR A 13 11.88 12.85 1.19
C THR A 13 10.98 12.21 2.25
N GLY A 14 9.86 11.61 1.84
CA GLY A 14 8.97 10.86 2.73
C GLY A 14 9.35 9.38 2.82
N ALA A 15 8.87 8.67 3.83
CA ALA A 15 9.18 7.23 4.04
C ALA A 15 8.89 6.37 2.79
N VAL A 16 7.79 6.60 2.10
CA VAL A 16 7.47 5.90 0.84
C VAL A 16 8.38 6.38 -0.30
N GLY A 17 8.76 7.67 -0.35
CA GLY A 17 9.69 8.21 -1.34
C GLY A 17 11.08 7.59 -1.23
N GLU A 18 11.60 7.44 -0.03
CA GLU A 18 12.88 6.76 0.24
C GLU A 18 12.81 5.26 -0.13
N GLU A 19 11.70 4.60 0.17
CA GLU A 19 11.50 3.20 -0.21
C GLU A 19 11.37 3.03 -1.74
N LEU A 20 10.73 3.99 -2.44
CA LEU A 20 10.70 4.01 -3.92
C LEU A 20 12.10 4.07 -4.51
N LEU A 21 12.98 4.90 -3.96
CA LEU A 21 14.39 4.98 -4.39
C LEU A 21 15.11 3.65 -4.19
N THR A 22 14.97 3.06 -3.01
CA THR A 22 15.56 1.76 -2.68
C THR A 22 15.11 0.69 -3.66
N LEU A 23 13.80 0.57 -3.88
CA LEU A 23 13.21 -0.43 -4.75
C LEU A 23 13.54 -0.21 -6.25
N LEU A 24 13.57 1.03 -6.72
CA LEU A 24 14.00 1.33 -8.09
C LEU A 24 15.44 0.85 -8.36
N ALA A 25 16.31 0.94 -7.34
CA ALA A 25 17.68 0.43 -7.43
C ALA A 25 17.74 -1.09 -7.34
N GLU A 26 17.08 -1.70 -6.33
CA GLU A 26 17.04 -3.17 -6.13
C GLU A 26 16.49 -3.92 -7.34
N ARG A 27 15.42 -3.38 -7.95
CA ARG A 27 14.71 -4.00 -9.07
C ARG A 27 15.29 -3.62 -10.43
N ASN A 28 16.36 -2.82 -10.46
CA ASN A 28 17.00 -2.37 -11.69
C ASN A 28 16.02 -1.76 -12.70
N PHE A 29 15.06 -0.95 -12.21
CA PHE A 29 14.11 -0.27 -13.10
C PHE A 29 14.88 0.55 -14.15
N PRO A 30 14.47 0.54 -15.44
CA PRO A 30 15.22 1.17 -16.52
C PRO A 30 15.06 2.70 -16.51
N ILE A 31 15.96 3.39 -15.81
CA ILE A 31 15.96 4.84 -15.60
C ILE A 31 17.02 5.52 -16.49
N ALA A 32 16.58 6.45 -17.33
CA ALA A 32 17.46 7.36 -18.07
C ALA A 32 17.82 8.61 -17.24
N ASN A 33 16.84 9.15 -16.53
CA ASN A 33 16.99 10.29 -15.63
C ASN A 33 16.02 10.16 -14.46
N LEU A 34 16.44 10.62 -13.28
CA LEU A 34 15.63 10.58 -12.06
C LEU A 34 15.57 11.99 -11.44
N LYS A 35 14.37 12.55 -11.35
CA LYS A 35 14.09 13.80 -10.63
C LYS A 35 13.50 13.50 -9.25
N LEU A 36 14.01 14.17 -8.22
CA LEU A 36 13.50 14.08 -6.85
C LEU A 36 12.74 15.36 -6.53
N LEU A 37 11.43 15.28 -6.36
CA LEU A 37 10.56 16.44 -6.17
C LEU A 37 9.96 16.42 -4.76
N ALA A 38 10.03 17.56 -4.08
CA ALA A 38 9.42 17.74 -2.75
C ALA A 38 8.98 19.20 -2.54
N SER A 39 8.55 19.55 -1.33
CA SER A 39 8.24 20.93 -0.95
C SER A 39 9.50 21.80 -0.87
N ALA A 40 9.35 23.13 -0.95
CA ALA A 40 10.43 24.12 -0.77
C ALA A 40 11.29 23.85 0.48
N ARG A 41 10.67 23.36 1.58
CA ARG A 41 11.38 23.02 2.82
C ARG A 41 12.44 21.95 2.64
N SER A 42 12.24 21.03 1.72
CA SER A 42 13.14 19.88 1.47
C SER A 42 14.04 20.12 0.25
N ALA A 43 13.80 21.17 -0.51
CA ALA A 43 14.64 21.51 -1.67
C ALA A 43 16.10 21.75 -1.26
N GLY A 44 17.03 21.30 -2.09
CA GLY A 44 18.47 21.35 -1.81
C GLY A 44 19.00 20.15 -1.00
N THR A 45 18.16 19.33 -0.40
CA THR A 45 18.59 18.09 0.26
C THR A 45 19.22 17.15 -0.78
N LYS A 46 20.33 16.52 -0.43
CA LYS A 46 20.96 15.48 -1.26
C LYS A 46 20.56 14.10 -0.80
N ILE A 47 20.15 13.27 -1.73
CA ILE A 47 19.80 11.87 -1.50
C ILE A 47 20.64 10.99 -2.41
N LYS A 48 21.27 9.96 -1.84
CA LYS A 48 22.07 9.01 -2.62
C LYS A 48 21.16 8.05 -3.37
N PHE A 49 21.37 7.93 -4.67
CA PHE A 49 20.73 6.93 -5.51
C PHE A 49 21.79 6.21 -6.33
N ARG A 50 21.97 4.90 -6.10
CA ARG A 50 23.10 4.13 -6.65
C ARG A 50 24.42 4.82 -6.28
N ASP A 51 25.23 5.18 -7.25
CA ASP A 51 26.54 5.82 -7.05
C ASP A 51 26.51 7.35 -7.21
N GLN A 52 25.33 7.97 -7.25
CA GLN A 52 25.15 9.40 -7.48
C GLN A 52 24.40 10.07 -6.34
N ASP A 53 24.78 11.30 -6.03
CA ASP A 53 24.04 12.20 -5.15
C ASP A 53 23.07 13.03 -6.00
N LEU A 54 21.77 12.79 -5.82
CA LEU A 54 20.72 13.57 -6.47
C LEU A 54 20.24 14.68 -5.55
N THR A 55 20.04 15.86 -6.09
CA THR A 55 19.50 16.99 -5.34
C THR A 55 17.98 16.99 -5.44
N VAL A 56 17.31 17.13 -4.31
CA VAL A 56 15.85 17.31 -4.24
C VAL A 56 15.50 18.70 -4.75
N GLU A 57 14.58 18.79 -5.71
CA GLU A 57 14.06 20.02 -6.28
C GLU A 57 12.71 20.38 -5.66
N GLU A 58 12.43 21.69 -5.56
CA GLU A 58 11.06 22.13 -5.25
C GLU A 58 10.12 21.78 -6.41
N VAL A 59 8.97 21.19 -6.10
CA VAL A 59 7.98 20.88 -7.12
C VAL A 59 7.29 22.15 -7.63
N THR A 60 7.27 22.30 -8.94
CA THR A 60 6.59 23.38 -9.68
C THR A 60 5.87 22.80 -10.88
N ASP A 61 5.01 23.58 -11.54
CA ASP A 61 4.32 23.16 -12.76
C ASP A 61 5.28 22.74 -13.89
N LYS A 62 6.50 23.31 -13.90
CA LYS A 62 7.53 22.99 -14.90
C LYS A 62 8.34 21.74 -14.59
N SER A 63 8.22 21.19 -13.38
CA SER A 63 9.03 20.03 -12.94
C SER A 63 8.76 18.77 -13.76
N PHE A 64 7.60 18.67 -14.40
CA PHE A 64 7.17 17.49 -15.15
C PHE A 64 7.54 17.51 -16.63
N GLN A 65 8.18 18.58 -17.11
CA GLN A 65 8.73 18.63 -18.47
C GLN A 65 9.78 17.52 -18.63
N ASP A 66 9.71 16.82 -19.75
CA ASP A 66 10.59 15.68 -20.04
C ASP A 66 10.56 14.55 -19.00
N VAL A 67 9.41 14.28 -18.40
CA VAL A 67 9.16 13.14 -17.50
C VAL A 67 8.22 12.16 -18.20
N ASP A 68 8.55 10.86 -18.15
CA ASP A 68 7.71 9.80 -18.72
C ASP A 68 6.84 9.16 -17.64
N LEU A 69 7.35 9.07 -16.40
CA LEU A 69 6.68 8.43 -15.27
C LEU A 69 6.84 9.27 -14.00
N VAL A 70 5.73 9.51 -13.30
CA VAL A 70 5.72 10.11 -11.96
C VAL A 70 5.26 9.07 -10.94
N LEU A 71 6.09 8.80 -9.94
CA LEU A 71 5.72 8.03 -8.74
C LEU A 71 5.37 9.03 -7.65
N ALA A 72 4.06 9.23 -7.39
CA ALA A 72 3.58 10.27 -6.48
C ALA A 72 3.26 9.71 -5.08
N SER A 73 3.88 10.29 -4.05
CA SER A 73 3.68 9.95 -2.63
C SER A 73 3.74 11.18 -1.71
N ALA A 74 3.18 12.32 -2.17
CA ALA A 74 3.23 13.60 -1.46
C ALA A 74 1.90 13.97 -0.75
N GLY A 75 0.93 13.04 -0.73
CA GLY A 75 -0.40 13.25 -0.14
C GLY A 75 -1.44 13.81 -1.11
N GLY A 76 -2.73 13.68 -0.74
CA GLY A 76 -3.84 13.90 -1.67
C GLY A 76 -3.97 15.32 -2.21
N SER A 77 -3.65 16.35 -1.42
CA SER A 77 -3.72 17.75 -1.88
C SER A 77 -2.68 18.04 -2.97
N ILE A 78 -1.46 17.54 -2.78
CA ILE A 78 -0.36 17.70 -3.76
C ILE A 78 -0.64 16.87 -5.02
N SER A 79 -1.15 15.64 -4.86
CA SER A 79 -1.56 14.83 -6.01
C SER A 79 -2.64 15.51 -6.84
N LYS A 80 -3.69 16.08 -6.20
CA LYS A 80 -4.73 16.84 -6.91
C LYS A 80 -4.20 18.05 -7.64
N GLN A 81 -3.20 18.72 -7.08
CA GLN A 81 -2.58 19.90 -7.68
C GLN A 81 -1.75 19.54 -8.92
N PHE A 82 -0.92 18.50 -8.83
CA PHE A 82 0.12 18.28 -9.84
C PHE A 82 -0.13 17.11 -10.79
N ALA A 83 -1.03 16.16 -10.48
CA ALA A 83 -1.20 15.00 -11.34
C ALA A 83 -1.69 15.36 -12.74
N SER A 84 -2.67 16.26 -12.86
CA SER A 84 -3.15 16.71 -14.18
C SER A 84 -2.09 17.50 -14.97
N ILE A 85 -1.25 18.26 -14.29
CA ILE A 85 -0.13 18.98 -14.90
C ILE A 85 0.91 18.02 -15.45
N ALA A 86 1.25 16.97 -14.67
CA ALA A 86 2.17 15.93 -15.10
C ALA A 86 1.63 15.15 -16.32
N VAL A 87 0.34 14.81 -16.32
CA VAL A 87 -0.32 14.16 -17.45
C VAL A 87 -0.34 15.06 -18.69
N ALA A 88 -0.64 16.35 -18.53
CA ALA A 88 -0.63 17.32 -19.64
C ALA A 88 0.80 17.51 -20.21
N ALA A 89 1.85 17.30 -19.41
CA ALA A 89 3.25 17.28 -19.85
C ALA A 89 3.66 15.96 -20.54
N GLY A 90 2.76 14.96 -20.59
CA GLY A 90 2.97 13.67 -21.25
C GLY A 90 3.40 12.52 -20.33
N ALA A 91 3.46 12.73 -19.02
CA ALA A 91 3.83 11.70 -18.06
C ALA A 91 2.63 10.81 -17.70
N VAL A 92 2.92 9.54 -17.34
CA VAL A 92 2.00 8.69 -16.60
C VAL A 92 2.26 8.85 -15.11
N VAL A 93 1.20 9.02 -14.31
CA VAL A 93 1.27 9.20 -12.86
C VAL A 93 0.77 7.94 -12.17
N VAL A 94 1.60 7.32 -11.33
CA VAL A 94 1.20 6.30 -10.35
C VAL A 94 1.08 6.98 -8.99
N ASP A 95 -0.17 7.14 -8.52
CA ASP A 95 -0.48 7.93 -7.33
C ASP A 95 -0.77 7.06 -6.10
N ASN A 96 0.03 7.20 -5.05
CA ASN A 96 -0.16 6.51 -3.76
C ASN A 96 -1.20 7.18 -2.85
N SER A 97 -1.66 8.37 -3.18
CA SER A 97 -2.66 9.06 -2.36
C SER A 97 -4.08 8.51 -2.55
N SER A 98 -5.00 8.92 -1.70
CA SER A 98 -6.43 8.58 -1.85
C SER A 98 -7.17 9.47 -2.87
N ALA A 99 -6.49 10.46 -3.48
CA ALA A 99 -7.10 11.54 -4.25
C ALA A 99 -7.97 11.06 -5.44
N PHE A 100 -7.55 9.98 -6.09
CA PHE A 100 -8.17 9.52 -7.34
C PHE A 100 -8.72 8.09 -7.27
N ARG A 101 -8.49 7.36 -6.16
CA ARG A 101 -8.80 5.92 -6.04
C ARG A 101 -10.23 5.57 -6.42
N MET A 102 -11.20 6.39 -6.05
CA MET A 102 -12.62 6.11 -6.28
C MET A 102 -13.19 6.79 -7.51
N GLN A 103 -12.39 7.51 -8.30
CA GLN A 103 -12.82 8.05 -9.59
C GLN A 103 -13.00 6.90 -10.61
N SER A 104 -14.11 6.91 -11.33
CA SER A 104 -14.47 5.83 -12.28
C SER A 104 -13.51 5.72 -13.47
N THR A 105 -12.92 6.85 -13.87
CA THR A 105 -11.96 6.93 -15.00
C THR A 105 -10.53 6.60 -14.61
N VAL A 106 -10.23 6.46 -13.31
CA VAL A 106 -8.89 6.16 -12.81
C VAL A 106 -8.83 4.71 -12.33
N PRO A 107 -8.05 3.84 -12.96
CA PRO A 107 -7.89 2.47 -12.51
C PRO A 107 -7.18 2.42 -11.14
N LEU A 108 -7.64 1.49 -10.30
CA LEU A 108 -7.09 1.17 -8.99
C LEU A 108 -6.45 -0.22 -9.10
N VAL A 109 -5.10 -0.30 -9.03
CA VAL A 109 -4.39 -1.48 -9.53
C VAL A 109 -3.53 -2.15 -8.46
N ILE A 110 -3.67 -3.46 -8.35
CA ILE A 110 -2.73 -4.36 -7.70
C ILE A 110 -2.28 -5.38 -8.76
N PRO A 111 -1.02 -5.38 -9.19
CA PRO A 111 -0.56 -6.22 -10.30
C PRO A 111 -0.82 -7.71 -10.12
N GLU A 112 -0.81 -8.25 -8.91
CA GLU A 112 -1.13 -9.64 -8.62
C GLU A 112 -2.63 -9.96 -8.67
N VAL A 113 -3.50 -8.92 -8.68
CA VAL A 113 -4.95 -9.09 -8.57
C VAL A 113 -5.66 -8.72 -9.86
N ASN A 114 -5.47 -7.48 -10.34
CA ASN A 114 -6.21 -6.95 -11.47
C ASN A 114 -5.32 -6.21 -12.50
N PRO A 115 -4.22 -6.82 -12.99
CA PRO A 115 -3.25 -6.14 -13.86
C PRO A 115 -3.88 -5.59 -15.13
N ALA A 116 -4.93 -6.24 -15.68
CA ALA A 116 -5.61 -5.79 -16.87
C ALA A 116 -6.26 -4.40 -16.72
N ALA A 117 -6.63 -3.99 -15.50
CA ALA A 117 -7.23 -2.68 -15.24
C ALA A 117 -6.28 -1.52 -15.60
N ALA A 118 -4.96 -1.74 -15.57
CA ALA A 118 -3.98 -0.74 -15.93
C ALA A 118 -4.15 -0.21 -17.37
N ALA A 119 -4.63 -1.03 -18.29
CA ALA A 119 -4.83 -0.62 -19.69
C ALA A 119 -5.89 0.46 -19.89
N ALA A 120 -6.78 0.67 -18.91
CA ALA A 120 -7.85 1.67 -19.00
C ALA A 120 -7.41 3.07 -18.50
N HIS A 121 -6.14 3.29 -18.15
CA HIS A 121 -5.71 4.56 -17.60
C HIS A 121 -5.74 5.70 -18.66
N GLN A 122 -6.04 6.89 -18.19
CA GLN A 122 -6.01 8.14 -18.95
C GLN A 122 -4.88 9.06 -18.46
N GLY A 123 -3.72 8.47 -18.14
CA GLY A 123 -2.54 9.15 -17.61
C GLY A 123 -2.38 9.03 -16.10
N ILE A 124 -3.42 8.70 -15.34
CA ILE A 124 -3.32 8.48 -13.88
C ILE A 124 -3.72 7.05 -13.55
N ILE A 125 -2.94 6.39 -12.70
CA ILE A 125 -3.25 5.10 -12.08
C ILE A 125 -3.13 5.27 -10.58
N SER A 126 -4.14 4.83 -9.83
CA SER A 126 -4.11 4.87 -8.38
C SER A 126 -3.53 3.60 -7.78
N ASN A 127 -2.64 3.78 -6.82
CA ASN A 127 -2.16 2.75 -5.93
C ASN A 127 -3.12 2.64 -4.74
N PRO A 128 -3.65 1.45 -4.39
CA PRO A 128 -4.63 1.32 -3.33
C PRO A 128 -4.10 1.63 -1.93
N ASN A 129 -5.00 1.64 -0.96
CA ASN A 129 -4.66 1.71 0.46
C ASN A 129 -3.82 0.50 0.89
N CYS A 130 -2.89 0.71 1.82
CA CYS A 130 -1.93 -0.31 2.23
C CYS A 130 -2.58 -1.57 2.79
N THR A 131 -3.58 -1.44 3.69
CA THR A 131 -4.30 -2.60 4.22
C THR A 131 -5.12 -3.29 3.12
N THR A 132 -5.77 -2.53 2.23
CA THR A 132 -6.48 -3.09 1.07
C THR A 132 -5.54 -3.91 0.17
N ILE A 133 -4.32 -3.43 -0.09
CA ILE A 133 -3.34 -4.18 -0.89
C ILE A 133 -2.97 -5.50 -0.22
N LEU A 134 -2.60 -5.46 1.07
CA LEU A 134 -2.16 -6.64 1.80
C LEU A 134 -3.27 -7.69 1.86
N MET A 135 -4.47 -7.29 2.23
CA MET A 135 -5.66 -8.15 2.22
C MET A 135 -5.93 -8.73 0.83
N ALA A 136 -6.00 -7.89 -0.20
CA ALA A 136 -6.37 -8.33 -1.54
C ALA A 136 -5.36 -9.33 -2.11
N VAL A 137 -4.06 -9.09 -1.95
CA VAL A 137 -3.01 -10.04 -2.37
C VAL A 137 -3.17 -11.40 -1.70
N ALA A 138 -3.51 -11.41 -0.41
CA ALA A 138 -3.67 -12.65 0.35
C ALA A 138 -4.94 -13.44 -0.05
N ILE A 139 -6.08 -12.77 -0.31
CA ILE A 139 -7.36 -13.48 -0.44
C ILE A 139 -7.88 -13.60 -1.87
N TYR A 140 -7.40 -12.79 -2.81
CA TYR A 140 -7.86 -12.83 -4.20
C TYR A 140 -7.61 -14.19 -4.88
N PRO A 141 -6.47 -14.88 -4.66
CA PRO A 141 -6.27 -16.24 -5.19
C PRO A 141 -7.35 -17.24 -4.75
N LEU A 142 -7.88 -17.08 -3.53
CA LEU A 142 -9.00 -17.88 -3.04
C LEU A 142 -10.33 -17.47 -3.70
N HIS A 143 -10.53 -16.16 -3.87
CA HIS A 143 -11.72 -15.60 -4.53
C HIS A 143 -11.87 -16.08 -5.98
N GLN A 144 -10.77 -16.29 -6.69
CA GLN A 144 -10.77 -16.81 -8.06
C GLN A 144 -11.26 -18.27 -8.15
N ILE A 145 -11.11 -19.05 -7.10
CA ILE A 145 -11.52 -20.47 -7.05
C ILE A 145 -12.95 -20.58 -6.55
N ARG A 146 -13.27 -19.91 -5.44
CA ARG A 146 -14.62 -19.82 -4.87
C ARG A 146 -14.94 -18.37 -4.53
N PRO A 147 -16.03 -17.80 -5.08
CA PRO A 147 -16.40 -16.43 -4.82
C PRO A 147 -16.56 -16.13 -3.34
N ILE A 148 -15.87 -15.12 -2.87
CA ILE A 148 -16.04 -14.58 -1.51
C ILE A 148 -17.36 -13.83 -1.45
N GLN A 149 -18.16 -14.10 -0.42
CA GLN A 149 -19.45 -13.49 -0.14
C GLN A 149 -19.36 -12.38 0.90
N ARG A 150 -18.47 -12.56 1.90
CA ARG A 150 -18.27 -11.59 2.97
C ARG A 150 -16.84 -11.64 3.49
N ILE A 151 -16.33 -10.48 3.89
CA ILE A 151 -15.05 -10.29 4.56
C ILE A 151 -15.30 -9.49 5.84
N VAL A 152 -14.78 -9.99 6.96
CA VAL A 152 -14.58 -9.21 8.19
C VAL A 152 -13.08 -9.09 8.41
N ALA A 153 -12.59 -7.86 8.47
CA ALA A 153 -11.19 -7.56 8.65
C ALA A 153 -10.97 -6.75 9.93
N ALA A 154 -10.09 -7.22 10.79
CA ALA A 154 -9.53 -6.43 11.88
C ALA A 154 -8.06 -6.16 11.57
N THR A 155 -7.68 -4.87 11.43
CA THR A 155 -6.31 -4.50 11.09
C THR A 155 -5.56 -4.00 12.31
N TYR A 156 -4.28 -4.34 12.38
CA TYR A 156 -3.32 -3.92 13.41
C TYR A 156 -2.25 -3.10 12.70
N GLN A 157 -2.46 -1.77 12.65
CA GLN A 157 -1.69 -0.87 11.81
C GLN A 157 -0.54 -0.22 12.57
N SER A 158 0.67 -0.46 12.10
CA SER A 158 1.91 0.08 12.64
C SER A 158 2.03 1.60 12.47
N ALA A 159 2.93 2.20 13.24
CA ALA A 159 3.21 3.63 13.24
C ALA A 159 3.72 4.16 11.88
N SER A 160 4.48 3.34 11.15
CA SER A 160 5.09 3.72 9.87
C SER A 160 4.09 4.13 8.78
N GLY A 161 2.81 3.70 8.88
CA GLY A 161 1.73 4.17 8.01
C GLY A 161 1.46 5.68 8.11
N ALA A 162 1.86 6.33 9.20
CA ALA A 162 1.82 7.78 9.39
C ALA A 162 3.20 8.46 9.15
N GLY A 163 4.19 7.71 8.66
CA GLY A 163 5.50 8.22 8.24
C GLY A 163 6.61 8.10 9.30
N ALA A 164 7.82 8.53 8.93
CA ALA A 164 9.02 8.37 9.76
C ALA A 164 8.91 9.09 11.11
N ARG A 165 8.33 10.29 11.16
CA ARG A 165 8.12 11.05 12.41
C ARG A 165 7.21 10.31 13.39
N ALA A 166 6.20 9.61 12.87
CA ALA A 166 5.28 8.82 13.70
C ALA A 166 5.98 7.62 14.37
N MET A 167 6.90 6.96 13.65
CA MET A 167 7.73 5.89 14.22
C MET A 167 8.66 6.43 15.31
N GLU A 168 9.28 7.59 15.09
CA GLU A 168 10.17 8.20 16.07
C GLU A 168 9.41 8.62 17.32
N GLU A 169 8.22 9.22 17.17
CA GLU A 169 7.39 9.59 18.31
C GLU A 169 7.04 8.39 19.20
N VAL A 170 6.73 7.22 18.61
CA VAL A 170 6.48 5.99 19.41
C VAL A 170 7.68 5.60 20.25
N LYS A 171 8.91 5.72 19.73
CA LYS A 171 10.12 5.43 20.49
C LYS A 171 10.31 6.42 21.65
N VAL A 172 10.13 7.71 21.36
CA VAL A 172 10.21 8.78 22.37
C VAL A 172 9.13 8.60 23.44
N GLN A 173 7.90 8.26 23.06
CA GLN A 173 6.81 7.94 23.98
C GLN A 173 7.18 6.76 24.89
N ALA A 174 7.69 5.67 24.33
CA ALA A 174 8.10 4.51 25.11
C ALA A 174 9.19 4.87 26.17
N GLN A 175 10.20 5.64 25.75
CA GLN A 175 11.24 6.10 26.64
C GLN A 175 10.71 7.01 27.77
N ALA A 176 9.80 7.94 27.43
CA ALA A 176 9.18 8.84 28.41
C ALA A 176 8.36 8.06 29.44
N ILE A 177 7.52 7.12 28.99
CA ILE A 177 6.68 6.30 29.87
C ILE A 177 7.55 5.45 30.83
N LEU A 178 8.60 4.81 30.32
CA LEU A 178 9.52 4.01 31.15
C LEU A 178 10.27 4.85 32.18
N ASN A 179 10.46 6.15 31.92
CA ASN A 179 11.08 7.09 32.83
C ASN A 179 10.06 7.83 33.75
N ASN A 180 8.79 7.41 33.76
CA ASN A 180 7.69 8.09 34.47
C ASN A 180 7.52 9.56 34.07
N GLN A 181 7.75 9.88 32.79
CA GLN A 181 7.54 11.19 32.18
C GLN A 181 6.30 11.19 31.29
N ASN A 182 5.73 12.36 31.06
CA ASN A 182 4.60 12.50 30.11
C ASN A 182 5.07 12.26 28.68
N PRO A 183 4.49 11.32 27.94
CA PRO A 183 4.83 11.07 26.55
C PRO A 183 4.34 12.21 25.65
N PRO A 184 5.12 12.62 24.62
CA PRO A 184 4.66 13.59 23.62
C PRO A 184 3.54 13.03 22.76
N THR A 185 2.67 13.89 22.24
CA THR A 185 1.56 13.56 21.33
C THR A 185 1.47 14.59 20.19
N ASP A 186 2.57 14.76 19.45
CA ASP A 186 2.65 15.75 18.36
C ASP A 186 2.07 15.21 17.04
N ILE A 187 2.18 13.89 16.83
CA ILE A 187 1.69 13.19 15.64
C ILE A 187 0.42 12.41 15.96
N TRP A 188 0.40 11.72 17.11
CA TRP A 188 -0.72 10.91 17.54
C TRP A 188 -1.63 11.68 18.49
N PRO A 189 -2.97 11.51 18.41
CA PRO A 189 -3.89 12.17 19.33
C PRO A 189 -3.79 11.64 20.78
N TYR A 190 -3.20 10.46 20.93
CA TYR A 190 -2.96 9.76 22.19
C TYR A 190 -1.59 9.07 22.14
N PRO A 191 -0.97 8.76 23.27
CA PRO A 191 0.21 7.91 23.29
C PRO A 191 -0.08 6.57 22.61
N LEU A 192 0.74 6.20 21.63
CA LEU A 192 0.65 4.91 20.94
C LEU A 192 1.54 3.85 21.63
N ALA A 193 2.68 4.27 22.23
CA ALA A 193 3.52 3.35 22.98
C ALA A 193 2.75 2.71 24.13
N PHE A 194 2.77 1.36 24.20
CA PHE A 194 2.04 0.55 25.17
C PHE A 194 0.52 0.72 25.16
N ASN A 195 -0.06 1.18 24.03
CA ASN A 195 -1.46 1.45 23.87
C ASN A 195 -1.97 0.98 22.52
N VAL A 196 -3.29 0.84 22.38
CA VAL A 196 -3.99 0.64 21.11
C VAL A 196 -5.20 1.58 21.07
N PHE A 197 -5.53 2.08 19.88
CA PHE A 197 -6.75 2.87 19.68
C PHE A 197 -7.29 2.70 18.26
N PRO A 198 -8.61 2.87 18.04
CA PRO A 198 -9.21 2.87 16.71
C PRO A 198 -8.54 3.93 15.81
N HIS A 199 -8.48 3.66 14.52
CA HIS A 199 -7.84 4.55 13.56
C HIS A 199 -8.46 5.96 13.61
N ASN A 200 -7.61 6.97 13.74
CA ASN A 200 -7.98 8.36 14.06
C ASN A 200 -8.34 9.23 12.84
N THR A 201 -8.80 8.63 11.73
CA THR A 201 -9.38 9.37 10.61
C THR A 201 -10.83 9.74 10.88
N PRO A 202 -11.41 10.74 10.16
CA PRO A 202 -12.79 11.16 10.36
C PRO A 202 -13.78 9.99 10.31
N ILE A 203 -14.80 10.05 11.16
CA ILE A 203 -15.85 9.03 11.28
C ILE A 203 -17.09 9.53 10.52
N ASP A 204 -17.70 8.65 9.73
CA ASP A 204 -18.96 8.94 9.01
C ASP A 204 -20.21 8.76 9.89
N ALA A 205 -21.38 9.05 9.32
CA ALA A 205 -22.65 8.94 10.03
C ALA A 205 -23.05 7.49 10.41
N ALA A 206 -22.42 6.49 9.80
CA ALA A 206 -22.62 5.08 10.11
C ALA A 206 -21.65 4.57 11.20
N GLY A 207 -20.73 5.42 11.65
CA GLY A 207 -19.76 5.08 12.69
C GLY A 207 -18.45 4.47 12.15
N TYR A 208 -18.25 4.45 10.83
CA TYR A 208 -17.02 3.96 10.22
C TYR A 208 -16.03 5.08 9.99
N CYS A 209 -14.76 4.85 10.27
CA CYS A 209 -13.72 5.81 9.94
C CYS A 209 -13.33 5.73 8.44
N GLU A 210 -12.72 6.81 7.94
CA GLU A 210 -12.30 6.88 6.52
C GLU A 210 -11.39 5.71 6.11
N GLU A 211 -10.52 5.24 7.00
CA GLU A 211 -9.61 4.12 6.72
C GLU A 211 -10.37 2.81 6.51
N GLU A 212 -11.38 2.55 7.32
CA GLU A 212 -12.27 1.38 7.19
C GLU A 212 -13.05 1.42 5.88
N MET A 213 -13.58 2.60 5.52
CA MET A 213 -14.32 2.79 4.27
C MET A 213 -13.44 2.65 3.03
N LYS A 214 -12.12 2.95 3.12
CA LYS A 214 -11.17 2.63 2.04
C LYS A 214 -11.13 1.12 1.81
N MET A 215 -11.00 0.30 2.83
CA MET A 215 -11.00 -1.16 2.68
C MET A 215 -12.28 -1.65 2.00
N VAL A 216 -13.44 -1.14 2.40
CA VAL A 216 -14.73 -1.52 1.82
C VAL A 216 -14.81 -1.16 0.33
N ASN A 217 -14.57 0.10 0.01
CA ASN A 217 -14.83 0.63 -1.33
C ASN A 217 -13.76 0.20 -2.33
N GLU A 218 -12.49 0.21 -1.92
CA GLU A 218 -11.38 -0.16 -2.77
C GLU A 218 -11.38 -1.66 -3.08
N THR A 219 -11.70 -2.53 -2.12
CA THR A 219 -11.83 -3.98 -2.36
C THR A 219 -12.92 -4.27 -3.40
N ARG A 220 -14.08 -3.63 -3.27
CA ARG A 220 -15.17 -3.78 -4.25
C ARG A 220 -14.75 -3.37 -5.66
N LYS A 221 -14.02 -2.27 -5.77
CA LYS A 221 -13.51 -1.76 -7.05
C LYS A 221 -12.45 -2.69 -7.65
N ILE A 222 -11.48 -3.12 -6.86
CA ILE A 222 -10.36 -3.97 -7.30
C ILE A 222 -10.86 -5.36 -7.73
N PHE A 223 -11.78 -5.96 -6.97
CA PHE A 223 -12.35 -7.27 -7.29
C PHE A 223 -13.43 -7.22 -8.39
N GLY A 224 -13.87 -6.02 -8.79
CA GLY A 224 -14.99 -5.87 -9.72
C GLY A 224 -16.32 -6.40 -9.18
N THR A 225 -16.45 -6.46 -7.85
CA THR A 225 -17.61 -7.06 -7.14
C THR A 225 -18.28 -5.99 -6.26
N PRO A 226 -19.15 -5.13 -6.82
CA PRO A 226 -19.70 -3.97 -6.11
C PRO A 226 -20.58 -4.33 -4.90
N HIS A 227 -21.12 -5.54 -4.88
CA HIS A 227 -22.00 -6.02 -3.80
C HIS A 227 -21.28 -6.87 -2.75
N LEU A 228 -19.95 -7.02 -2.83
CA LEU A 228 -19.17 -7.74 -1.84
C LEU A 228 -19.39 -7.12 -0.45
N ARG A 229 -19.78 -7.95 0.51
CA ARG A 229 -19.98 -7.54 1.90
C ARG A 229 -18.62 -7.46 2.60
N VAL A 230 -18.19 -6.26 2.94
CA VAL A 230 -16.94 -6.02 3.65
C VAL A 230 -17.23 -5.21 4.91
N SER A 231 -16.71 -5.65 6.04
CA SER A 231 -16.70 -4.89 7.29
C SER A 231 -15.25 -4.85 7.80
N ALA A 232 -14.77 -3.67 8.14
CA ALA A 232 -13.41 -3.48 8.64
C ALA A 232 -13.41 -2.76 9.98
N THR A 233 -12.48 -3.12 10.85
CA THR A 233 -12.13 -2.37 12.06
C THR A 233 -10.63 -2.10 12.02
N CYS A 234 -10.25 -0.83 11.90
CA CYS A 234 -8.86 -0.43 11.77
C CYS A 234 -8.33 0.08 13.11
N ILE A 235 -7.21 -0.49 13.59
CA ILE A 235 -6.64 -0.22 14.90
C ILE A 235 -5.17 0.19 14.76
N ARG A 236 -4.76 1.24 15.46
CA ARG A 236 -3.36 1.60 15.65
C ARG A 236 -2.77 0.77 16.78
N VAL A 237 -1.58 0.19 16.53
CA VAL A 237 -0.84 -0.62 17.51
C VAL A 237 0.59 -0.12 17.64
N PRO A 238 1.27 -0.36 18.80
CA PRO A 238 2.61 0.14 19.08
C PRO A 238 3.69 -0.70 18.37
N VAL A 239 3.48 -0.96 17.09
CA VAL A 239 4.42 -1.63 16.18
C VAL A 239 5.02 -0.57 15.28
N LEU A 240 6.34 -0.59 15.08
CA LEU A 240 7.01 0.44 14.30
C LEU A 240 6.73 0.30 12.81
N ARG A 241 6.90 -0.90 12.22
CA ARG A 241 6.76 -1.18 10.78
C ARG A 241 6.07 -2.52 10.56
N ALA A 242 5.41 -2.68 9.43
CA ALA A 242 4.55 -3.76 8.98
C ALA A 242 3.18 -3.79 9.68
N HIS A 243 2.14 -3.93 8.86
CA HIS A 243 0.76 -4.11 9.32
C HIS A 243 0.44 -5.59 9.48
N SER A 244 -0.53 -5.89 10.35
CA SER A 244 -1.12 -7.22 10.45
C SER A 244 -2.62 -7.13 10.30
N GLU A 245 -3.24 -8.23 9.85
CA GLU A 245 -4.69 -8.31 9.69
C GLU A 245 -5.20 -9.69 10.09
N ALA A 246 -6.28 -9.71 10.86
CA ALA A 246 -7.09 -10.91 11.11
C ALA A 246 -8.29 -10.87 10.18
N LEU A 247 -8.46 -11.90 9.36
CA LEU A 247 -9.52 -11.98 8.37
C LEU A 247 -10.42 -13.17 8.65
N ASN A 248 -11.74 -12.91 8.65
CA ASN A 248 -12.79 -13.90 8.58
C ASN A 248 -13.47 -13.76 7.21
N ILE A 249 -13.54 -14.86 6.46
CA ILE A 249 -13.95 -14.86 5.05
C ILE A 249 -15.02 -15.90 4.84
N GLU A 250 -16.20 -15.49 4.37
CA GLU A 250 -17.28 -16.40 3.96
C GLU A 250 -17.26 -16.58 2.43
N PHE A 251 -17.30 -17.81 1.99
CA PHE A 251 -17.36 -18.18 0.58
C PHE A 251 -18.78 -18.62 0.17
N ALA A 252 -19.03 -18.70 -1.13
CA ALA A 252 -20.28 -19.24 -1.66
C ALA A 252 -20.47 -20.72 -1.31
N GLU A 253 -19.37 -21.47 -1.16
CA GLU A 253 -19.32 -22.89 -0.85
C GLU A 253 -18.21 -23.18 0.17
N PRO A 254 -18.25 -24.34 0.88
CA PRO A 254 -17.19 -24.72 1.81
C PRO A 254 -15.80 -24.73 1.15
N PHE A 255 -14.82 -24.17 1.81
CA PHE A 255 -13.45 -24.10 1.32
C PHE A 255 -12.53 -24.96 2.21
N PRO A 256 -12.03 -26.12 1.74
CA PRO A 256 -11.12 -26.96 2.52
C PRO A 256 -9.83 -26.20 2.86
N VAL A 257 -9.41 -26.22 4.12
CA VAL A 257 -8.20 -25.54 4.61
C VAL A 257 -6.95 -26.01 3.88
N SER A 258 -6.84 -27.32 3.59
CA SER A 258 -5.72 -27.88 2.83
C SER A 258 -5.63 -27.34 1.40
N GLU A 259 -6.77 -27.14 0.75
CA GLU A 259 -6.85 -26.54 -0.59
C GLU A 259 -6.45 -25.06 -0.55
N ALA A 260 -6.97 -24.29 0.42
CA ALA A 260 -6.60 -22.90 0.62
C ALA A 260 -5.07 -22.73 0.82
N ARG A 261 -4.46 -23.58 1.66
CA ARG A 261 -3.00 -23.61 1.85
C ARG A 261 -2.26 -23.91 0.55
N ALA A 262 -2.71 -24.90 -0.22
CA ALA A 262 -2.06 -25.30 -1.47
C ALA A 262 -2.11 -24.18 -2.53
N ILE A 263 -3.19 -23.39 -2.56
CA ILE A 263 -3.35 -22.22 -3.43
C ILE A 263 -2.42 -21.10 -2.97
N LEU A 264 -2.46 -20.75 -1.70
CA LEU A 264 -1.69 -19.62 -1.15
C LEU A 264 -0.18 -19.89 -1.17
N ALA A 265 0.25 -21.13 -1.03
CA ALA A 265 1.66 -21.49 -1.16
C ALA A 265 2.26 -21.20 -2.57
N LYS A 266 1.41 -21.02 -3.59
CA LYS A 266 1.80 -20.75 -4.98
C LYS A 266 1.37 -19.38 -5.46
N ALA A 267 0.64 -18.64 -4.64
CA ALA A 267 0.07 -17.36 -5.03
C ALA A 267 1.16 -16.28 -5.18
N PRO A 268 1.13 -15.48 -6.25
CA PRO A 268 2.09 -14.40 -6.42
C PRO A 268 1.95 -13.36 -5.32
N GLY A 269 3.08 -12.86 -4.81
CA GLY A 269 3.11 -11.86 -3.73
C GLY A 269 2.79 -12.40 -2.34
N VAL A 270 2.52 -13.71 -2.19
CA VAL A 270 2.23 -14.37 -0.91
C VAL A 270 3.38 -15.29 -0.50
N LYS A 271 3.68 -15.33 0.78
CA LYS A 271 4.53 -16.33 1.41
C LYS A 271 3.78 -16.97 2.56
N LEU A 272 3.52 -18.28 2.45
CA LEU A 272 2.90 -19.05 3.54
C LEU A 272 3.91 -19.27 4.66
N VAL A 273 3.54 -18.92 5.88
CA VAL A 273 4.34 -19.03 7.10
C VAL A 273 3.50 -19.69 8.18
N GLU A 274 3.66 -21.00 8.36
CA GLU A 274 2.94 -21.80 9.36
C GLU A 274 3.84 -22.90 9.92
N ASP A 275 4.20 -22.79 11.17
CA ASP A 275 4.80 -23.89 11.95
C ASP A 275 3.93 -24.12 13.17
N TRP A 276 3.07 -25.13 13.09
CA TRP A 276 2.10 -25.47 14.13
C TRP A 276 2.74 -26.10 15.35
N GLU A 277 3.88 -26.78 15.19
CA GLU A 277 4.59 -27.42 16.29
C GLU A 277 5.34 -26.36 17.13
N ALA A 278 6.01 -25.42 16.44
CA ALA A 278 6.67 -24.30 17.08
C ALA A 278 5.72 -23.15 17.47
N ASN A 279 4.43 -23.23 17.11
CA ASN A 279 3.46 -22.13 17.25
C ASN A 279 3.97 -20.81 16.61
N TYR A 280 4.63 -20.93 15.43
CA TYR A 280 5.21 -19.82 14.72
C TYR A 280 4.39 -19.46 13.49
N PHE A 281 3.99 -18.19 13.42
CA PHE A 281 3.11 -17.62 12.40
C PHE A 281 3.62 -16.23 12.00
N PRO A 282 3.06 -15.58 10.95
CA PRO A 282 3.50 -14.25 10.51
C PRO A 282 3.56 -13.24 11.66
N MET A 283 4.65 -12.50 11.74
CA MET A 283 4.84 -11.40 12.68
C MET A 283 5.31 -10.12 11.95
N PRO A 284 5.00 -8.92 12.46
CA PRO A 284 5.47 -7.67 11.86
C PRO A 284 7.00 -7.59 11.73
N ILE A 285 7.75 -8.14 12.68
CA ILE A 285 9.22 -8.14 12.64
C ILE A 285 9.76 -8.95 11.47
N ASP A 286 9.08 -10.03 11.09
CA ASP A 286 9.48 -10.88 9.96
C ASP A 286 9.06 -10.31 8.61
N ALA A 287 7.95 -9.56 8.60
CA ALA A 287 7.42 -8.92 7.40
C ALA A 287 8.12 -7.60 7.07
N SER A 288 8.72 -6.93 8.07
CA SER A 288 9.40 -5.65 7.86
C SER A 288 10.58 -5.78 6.89
N GLY A 289 10.59 -4.95 5.84
CA GLY A 289 11.59 -4.98 4.79
C GLY A 289 11.43 -6.12 3.78
N GLN A 290 10.35 -6.91 3.87
CA GLN A 290 10.08 -8.01 2.93
C GLN A 290 9.05 -7.61 1.87
N ASP A 291 9.19 -8.18 0.67
CA ASP A 291 8.27 -7.95 -0.45
C ASP A 291 6.95 -8.72 -0.32
N PRO A 292 6.95 -10.02 0.03
CA PRO A 292 5.72 -10.81 0.09
C PRO A 292 4.86 -10.46 1.31
N VAL A 293 3.55 -10.64 1.15
CA VAL A 293 2.60 -10.71 2.26
C VAL A 293 2.74 -12.09 2.91
N LEU A 294 3.12 -12.11 4.18
CA LEU A 294 3.21 -13.33 4.96
C LEU A 294 1.81 -13.74 5.41
N VAL A 295 1.37 -14.96 5.07
CA VAL A 295 0.05 -15.48 5.42
C VAL A 295 0.20 -16.74 6.25
N GLY A 296 -0.63 -16.89 7.27
CA GLY A 296 -0.64 -18.08 8.10
C GLY A 296 -1.88 -18.17 8.99
N ARG A 297 -1.88 -19.11 9.95
CA ARG A 297 -3.02 -19.38 10.81
C ARG A 297 -4.32 -19.69 10.03
N ILE A 298 -4.20 -20.32 8.86
CA ILE A 298 -5.34 -20.68 8.01
C ILE A 298 -6.09 -21.82 8.70
N ARG A 299 -7.37 -21.58 9.02
CA ARG A 299 -8.21 -22.51 9.75
C ARG A 299 -9.69 -22.35 9.37
N THR A 300 -10.46 -23.37 9.64
CA THR A 300 -11.93 -23.32 9.48
C THR A 300 -12.54 -22.33 10.47
N ASP A 301 -13.50 -21.54 10.02
CA ASP A 301 -14.35 -20.73 10.88
C ASP A 301 -15.31 -21.68 11.64
N LEU A 302 -15.27 -21.64 12.97
CA LEU A 302 -16.14 -22.47 13.80
C LEU A 302 -17.58 -21.96 13.85
N SER A 303 -17.84 -20.75 13.39
CA SER A 303 -19.15 -20.11 13.43
C SER A 303 -19.91 -20.16 12.10
N HIS A 304 -19.23 -20.49 10.99
CA HIS A 304 -19.84 -20.53 9.66
C HIS A 304 -19.27 -21.66 8.79
N ALA A 305 -20.17 -22.51 8.25
CA ALA A 305 -19.79 -23.72 7.50
C ALA A 305 -18.92 -23.44 6.25
N ASN A 306 -19.08 -22.28 5.61
CA ASN A 306 -18.33 -21.86 4.43
C ASN A 306 -17.22 -20.85 4.79
N GLY A 307 -16.87 -20.74 6.07
CA GLY A 307 -15.94 -19.75 6.58
C GLY A 307 -14.49 -20.25 6.68
N LEU A 308 -13.55 -19.38 6.34
CA LEU A 308 -12.14 -19.51 6.69
C LEU A 308 -11.69 -18.30 7.51
N GLU A 309 -10.75 -18.56 8.40
CA GLU A 309 -9.99 -17.53 9.07
C GLU A 309 -8.53 -17.62 8.72
N LEU A 310 -7.88 -16.48 8.59
CA LEU A 310 -6.45 -16.40 8.39
C LEU A 310 -5.85 -15.14 9.06
N TRP A 311 -4.56 -15.18 9.24
CA TRP A 311 -3.77 -14.07 9.74
C TRP A 311 -2.71 -13.73 8.70
N LEU A 312 -2.48 -12.44 8.49
CA LEU A 312 -1.41 -11.96 7.61
C LEU A 312 -0.59 -10.85 8.26
N CYS A 313 0.65 -10.72 7.79
CA CYS A 313 1.51 -9.57 8.04
C CYS A 313 2.17 -9.15 6.74
N GLY A 314 2.27 -7.84 6.50
CA GLY A 314 2.93 -7.31 5.31
C GLY A 314 3.54 -5.94 5.56
N ASP A 315 4.63 -5.66 4.84
CA ASP A 315 5.26 -4.35 4.92
C ASP A 315 4.45 -3.33 4.12
N GLN A 316 3.76 -2.45 4.85
CA GLN A 316 2.87 -1.46 4.24
C GLN A 316 3.60 -0.33 3.53
N ILE A 317 4.91 -0.13 3.77
CA ILE A 317 5.73 0.82 3.01
C ILE A 317 6.20 0.16 1.70
N ARG A 318 6.55 -1.15 1.73
CA ARG A 318 6.95 -1.92 0.55
C ARG A 318 5.71 -2.36 -0.24
N LYS A 319 5.19 -3.57 0.00
CA LYS A 319 4.05 -4.10 -0.78
C LYS A 319 2.81 -3.23 -0.66
N GLY A 320 2.55 -2.66 0.52
CA GLY A 320 1.40 -1.78 0.73
C GLY A 320 1.48 -0.40 0.07
N ALA A 321 2.64 -0.01 -0.49
CA ALA A 321 2.82 1.31 -1.11
C ALA A 321 3.86 1.29 -2.23
N ALA A 322 5.16 1.46 -1.90
CA ALA A 322 6.23 1.70 -2.86
C ALA A 322 6.42 0.54 -3.84
N LEU A 323 6.45 -0.71 -3.35
CA LEU A 323 6.61 -1.88 -4.20
C LEU A 323 5.44 -2.04 -5.18
N ASN A 324 4.20 -1.90 -4.69
CA ASN A 324 3.04 -2.00 -5.57
C ASN A 324 3.05 -0.90 -6.66
N ALA A 325 3.47 0.32 -6.32
CA ALA A 325 3.59 1.41 -7.29
C ALA A 325 4.68 1.11 -8.35
N ILE A 326 5.80 0.53 -7.95
CA ILE A 326 6.86 0.12 -8.88
C ILE A 326 6.41 -1.06 -9.74
N GLN A 327 5.73 -2.05 -9.17
CA GLN A 327 5.16 -3.16 -9.95
C GLN A 327 4.12 -2.68 -10.96
N ILE A 328 3.34 -1.64 -10.64
CA ILE A 328 2.48 -0.96 -11.62
C ILE A 328 3.32 -0.33 -12.74
N ALA A 329 4.41 0.35 -12.40
CA ALA A 329 5.31 0.94 -13.40
C ALA A 329 5.96 -0.14 -14.29
N GLU A 330 6.41 -1.25 -13.71
CA GLU A 330 6.92 -2.41 -14.45
C GLU A 330 5.87 -3.01 -15.40
N LEU A 331 4.64 -3.15 -14.92
CA LEU A 331 3.51 -3.61 -15.73
C LEU A 331 3.25 -2.67 -16.92
N LEU A 332 3.31 -1.35 -16.70
CA LEU A 332 3.16 -0.36 -17.78
C LEU A 332 4.26 -0.50 -18.83
N VAL A 333 5.50 -0.72 -18.42
CA VAL A 333 6.64 -0.98 -19.33
C VAL A 333 6.44 -2.28 -20.10
N GLU A 334 6.11 -3.37 -19.38
CA GLU A 334 5.91 -4.70 -19.98
C GLU A 334 4.80 -4.72 -21.03
N LYS A 335 3.69 -4.02 -20.74
CA LYS A 335 2.51 -3.97 -21.61
C LYS A 335 2.54 -2.82 -22.62
N ASN A 336 3.63 -2.03 -22.68
CA ASN A 336 3.75 -0.82 -23.54
C ASN A 336 2.63 0.21 -23.28
N LEU A 337 2.27 0.41 -22.02
CA LEU A 337 1.23 1.34 -21.57
C LEU A 337 1.79 2.65 -21.00
N MET A 338 3.05 2.99 -21.25
CA MET A 338 3.70 4.22 -20.78
C MET A 338 3.23 5.51 -21.48
N ARG A 339 2.37 5.41 -22.45
CA ARG A 339 1.73 6.58 -23.07
C ARG A 339 0.27 6.60 -22.68
N SER A 340 -0.22 7.74 -22.21
CA SER A 340 -1.65 7.93 -22.06
C SER A 340 -2.33 7.77 -23.41
N ALA A 341 -3.44 7.04 -23.46
CA ALA A 341 -4.28 7.06 -24.66
C ALA A 341 -4.66 8.52 -24.98
N PRO A 342 -4.63 8.97 -26.25
CA PRO A 342 -5.11 10.29 -26.59
C PRO A 342 -6.54 10.41 -26.07
N ALA A 343 -6.84 11.51 -25.38
CA ALA A 343 -8.21 11.82 -24.97
C ALA A 343 -9.08 11.85 -26.23
N ILE A 344 -10.08 10.97 -26.30
CA ILE A 344 -11.10 10.93 -27.36
C ILE A 344 -12.08 12.09 -27.16
#